data_0e4e2449a141d86810be647542388555
#
_entry.id   0e4e2449a141d86810be647542388555
#
_cell.length_a   1.000
_cell.length_b   1.000
_cell.length_c   1.000
_cell.angle_alpha   90.00
_cell.angle_beta   90.00
_cell.angle_gamma   90.00
#
_symmetry.space_group_name_H-M   'P 1'
#
loop_
_entity.id
_entity.type
_entity.pdbx_description
1 polymer ?
#
loop_
_entity_poly.entity_id
_entity_poly.type
_entity_poly.pdbx_seq_one_letter_code
_entity_poly.pdbx_strand_id
1 'polypeptide(L)'
;MLAGAAMIGGISYFHEFAYDLLAENERILAATFEAAIHAAKKGHLQKINVLSSSMVYESAAVFPTPEGAQLTSPPPLSTYGFQKLASEYFAKGAWEQYQLPYTIIRPFNCVGIGERRARADAEIMSGNVRLAMSHVLPDLVQKVLKGQDPLHLLGDGTQVRHYTYGGDLARGIRLCMESPAARNEDFNISTATSTTVLELAEAVWHKIHGPDRPLRVVNDPPFEYDVPMRVPDVRKARRLLGFEATTPLGDVLDEVIPWISAEIKAGRI
;
A
#
# COMPACT_ATOMS: atom_id res chain seq x y z
N MET A 1 -18.66 6.49 6.97
CA MET A 1 -17.42 7.25 7.24
C MET A 1 -16.24 6.42 6.75
N LEU A 2 -15.20 7.04 6.20
CA LEU A 2 -13.93 6.37 5.86
C LEU A 2 -12.83 6.84 6.81
N ALA A 3 -12.26 5.92 7.59
CA ALA A 3 -11.12 6.15 8.47
C ALA A 3 -9.83 5.87 7.68
N GLY A 4 -9.31 6.91 7.01
CA GLY A 4 -8.12 6.81 6.17
C GLY A 4 -6.98 7.75 6.58
N ALA A 5 -7.20 8.63 7.57
CA ALA A 5 -6.14 9.50 8.06
C ALA A 5 -5.09 8.68 8.81
N ALA A 6 -3.85 8.81 8.41
CA ALA A 6 -2.72 8.16 9.06
C ALA A 6 -1.40 8.86 8.68
N MET A 7 -0.43 8.80 9.57
CA MET A 7 0.96 9.05 9.26
C MET A 7 1.51 7.82 8.53
N ILE A 8 1.93 7.98 7.28
CA ILE A 8 2.38 6.87 6.42
C ILE A 8 3.66 7.25 5.67
N GLY A 9 4.38 6.23 5.22
CA GLY A 9 5.57 6.35 4.36
C GLY A 9 5.95 5.00 3.77
N GLY A 10 7.09 4.92 3.11
CA GLY A 10 7.67 3.66 2.64
C GLY A 10 8.39 2.87 3.72
N ILE A 11 9.02 1.75 3.36
CA ILE A 11 9.69 0.85 4.30
C ILE A 11 10.76 1.58 5.12
N SER A 12 11.58 2.42 4.49
CA SER A 12 12.60 3.22 5.20
C SER A 12 12.02 4.12 6.27
N TYR A 13 10.88 4.76 5.97
CA TYR A 13 10.18 5.63 6.91
C TYR A 13 9.67 4.87 8.13
N PHE A 14 9.18 3.64 7.96
CA PHE A 14 8.70 2.82 9.08
C PHE A 14 9.79 2.44 10.07
N HIS A 15 11.03 2.30 9.61
CA HIS A 15 12.16 2.00 10.46
C HIS A 15 12.69 3.24 11.18
N GLU A 16 12.77 4.37 10.48
CA GLU A 16 13.29 5.62 11.03
C GLU A 16 12.35 6.22 12.08
N PHE A 17 11.03 6.20 11.83
CA PHE A 17 10.01 6.82 12.69
C PHE A 17 9.07 5.79 13.34
N ALA A 18 9.58 4.64 13.74
CA ALA A 18 8.78 3.52 14.22
C ALA A 18 7.88 3.88 15.42
N TYR A 19 8.41 4.59 16.41
CA TYR A 19 7.66 5.04 17.58
C TYR A 19 6.66 6.14 17.23
N ASP A 20 7.10 7.18 16.53
CA ASP A 20 6.26 8.34 16.20
C ASP A 20 5.07 7.94 15.33
N LEU A 21 5.33 7.08 14.34
CA LEU A 21 4.29 6.51 13.48
C LEU A 21 3.25 5.75 14.29
N LEU A 22 3.68 4.86 15.17
CA LEU A 22 2.77 4.07 16.00
C LEU A 22 1.98 4.99 16.92
N ALA A 23 2.66 5.85 17.70
CA ALA A 23 2.04 6.71 18.69
C ALA A 23 1.03 7.69 18.07
N GLU A 24 1.37 8.32 16.95
CA GLU A 24 0.49 9.28 16.28
C GLU A 24 -0.72 8.59 15.65
N ASN A 25 -0.50 7.47 14.96
CA ASN A 25 -1.59 6.75 14.34
C ASN A 25 -2.58 6.17 15.36
N GLU A 26 -2.12 5.71 16.52
CA GLU A 26 -3.02 5.26 17.59
C GLU A 26 -3.88 6.40 18.15
N ARG A 27 -3.32 7.61 18.32
CA ARG A 27 -4.10 8.80 18.73
C ARG A 27 -5.16 9.17 17.68
N ILE A 28 -4.77 9.22 16.40
CA ILE A 28 -5.70 9.50 15.29
C ILE A 28 -6.81 8.45 15.26
N LEU A 29 -6.46 7.19 15.43
CA LEU A 29 -7.39 6.08 15.38
C LEU A 29 -8.39 6.14 16.55
N ALA A 30 -7.91 6.31 17.78
CA ALA A 30 -8.76 6.44 18.96
C ALA A 30 -9.76 7.61 18.81
N ALA A 31 -9.28 8.80 18.44
CA ALA A 31 -10.14 9.97 18.22
C ALA A 31 -11.16 9.73 17.09
N THR A 32 -10.75 9.03 16.02
CA THR A 32 -11.62 8.68 14.89
C THR A 32 -12.77 7.76 15.34
N PHE A 33 -12.46 6.72 16.13
CA PHE A 33 -13.48 5.80 16.63
C PHE A 33 -14.39 6.45 17.68
N GLU A 34 -13.88 7.30 18.56
CA GLU A 34 -14.70 8.09 19.50
C GLU A 34 -15.72 8.96 18.75
N ALA A 35 -15.28 9.68 17.72
CA ALA A 35 -16.17 10.48 16.88
C ALA A 35 -17.21 9.62 16.14
N ALA A 36 -16.79 8.47 15.60
CA ALA A 36 -17.67 7.54 14.89
C ALA A 36 -18.74 6.94 15.82
N ILE A 37 -18.35 6.51 17.02
CA ILE A 37 -19.28 5.98 18.04
C ILE A 37 -20.29 7.05 18.45
N HIS A 38 -19.81 8.28 18.68
CA HIS A 38 -20.69 9.41 19.02
C HIS A 38 -21.69 9.70 17.90
N ALA A 39 -21.24 9.73 16.64
CA ALA A 39 -22.11 9.97 15.49
C ALA A 39 -23.12 8.82 15.29
N ALA A 40 -22.71 7.57 15.49
CA ALA A 40 -23.58 6.41 15.40
C ALA A 40 -24.68 6.43 16.48
N LYS A 41 -24.34 6.75 17.73
CA LYS A 41 -25.32 6.90 18.83
C LYS A 41 -26.38 7.98 18.56
N LYS A 42 -26.04 8.99 17.76
CA LYS A 42 -26.97 10.03 17.30
C LYS A 42 -27.73 9.68 16.02
N GLY A 43 -27.53 8.50 15.45
CA GLY A 43 -28.15 8.09 14.21
C GLY A 43 -27.56 8.75 12.94
N HIS A 44 -26.43 9.45 13.04
CA HIS A 44 -25.81 10.16 11.91
C HIS A 44 -24.80 9.29 11.15
N LEU A 45 -24.40 8.14 11.70
CA LEU A 45 -23.43 7.23 11.08
C LEU A 45 -23.98 5.80 11.08
N GLN A 46 -24.00 5.18 9.91
CA GLN A 46 -24.45 3.80 9.73
C GLN A 46 -23.32 2.78 9.80
N LYS A 47 -22.12 3.16 9.38
CA LYS A 47 -20.96 2.26 9.28
C LYS A 47 -19.64 3.04 9.22
N ILE A 48 -18.59 2.52 9.85
CA ILE A 48 -17.21 2.97 9.67
C ILE A 48 -16.48 2.02 8.70
N ASN A 49 -15.73 2.58 7.76
CA ASN A 49 -14.86 1.84 6.86
C ASN A 49 -13.42 2.14 7.25
N VAL A 50 -12.65 1.11 7.59
CA VAL A 50 -11.28 1.23 8.10
C VAL A 50 -10.30 0.88 7.00
N LEU A 51 -9.44 1.83 6.67
CA LEU A 51 -8.35 1.60 5.73
C LEU A 51 -7.16 0.96 6.44
N SER A 52 -7.16 -0.38 6.47
CA SER A 52 -6.08 -1.22 6.96
C SER A 52 -4.94 -1.31 5.92
N SER A 53 -4.22 -2.40 5.85
CA SER A 53 -3.12 -2.62 4.90
C SER A 53 -2.86 -4.11 4.70
N SER A 54 -2.25 -4.46 3.56
CA SER A 54 -1.66 -5.79 3.34
C SER A 54 -0.55 -6.13 4.34
N MET A 55 0.00 -5.14 5.05
CA MET A 55 1.04 -5.36 6.08
C MET A 55 0.54 -6.09 7.32
N VAL A 56 -0.77 -6.23 7.52
CA VAL A 56 -1.29 -7.13 8.56
C VAL A 56 -0.96 -8.61 8.29
N TYR A 57 -0.58 -8.93 7.05
CA TYR A 57 -0.15 -10.24 6.60
C TYR A 57 1.38 -10.38 6.48
N GLU A 58 2.14 -9.48 7.08
CA GLU A 58 3.61 -9.46 6.97
C GLU A 58 4.25 -10.82 7.27
N SER A 59 3.72 -11.52 8.25
CA SER A 59 4.21 -12.84 8.70
C SER A 59 3.37 -14.01 8.16
N ALA A 60 2.53 -13.80 7.15
CA ALA A 60 1.70 -14.88 6.60
C ALA A 60 2.54 -15.87 5.79
N ALA A 61 2.22 -17.17 5.96
CA ALA A 61 2.89 -18.27 5.27
C ALA A 61 2.03 -18.91 4.16
N VAL A 62 0.78 -18.45 3.99
CA VAL A 62 -0.17 -19.00 3.01
C VAL A 62 -0.39 -18.01 1.87
N PHE A 63 -0.20 -18.46 0.64
CA PHE A 63 -0.38 -17.66 -0.57
C PHE A 63 -1.22 -18.40 -1.62
N PRO A 64 -2.15 -17.74 -2.32
CA PRO A 64 -2.63 -16.38 -2.06
C PRO A 64 -3.19 -16.23 -0.66
N THR A 65 -2.90 -15.08 0.01
CA THR A 65 -3.28 -14.83 1.40
C THR A 65 -4.76 -14.45 1.50
N PRO A 66 -5.62 -15.29 2.11
CA PRO A 66 -7.03 -14.99 2.27
C PRO A 66 -7.30 -14.02 3.42
N GLU A 67 -8.47 -13.39 3.39
CA GLU A 67 -8.99 -12.66 4.54
C GLU A 67 -9.11 -13.60 5.75
N GLY A 68 -8.75 -13.08 6.92
CA GLY A 68 -8.66 -13.87 8.16
C GLY A 68 -7.28 -14.47 8.46
N ALA A 69 -6.37 -14.53 7.49
CA ALA A 69 -5.02 -15.10 7.70
C ALA A 69 -4.22 -14.38 8.80
N GLN A 70 -4.45 -13.07 9.01
CA GLN A 70 -3.80 -12.30 10.09
C GLN A 70 -4.17 -12.78 11.50
N LEU A 71 -5.25 -13.55 11.65
CA LEU A 71 -5.67 -14.10 12.95
C LEU A 71 -4.89 -15.38 13.31
N THR A 72 -4.28 -16.02 12.35
CA THR A 72 -3.54 -17.28 12.51
C THR A 72 -2.05 -17.17 12.19
N SER A 73 -1.63 -16.03 11.65
CA SER A 73 -0.22 -15.70 11.43
C SER A 73 0.39 -15.08 12.69
N PRO A 74 1.71 -15.17 12.88
CA PRO A 74 2.38 -14.36 13.90
C PRO A 74 2.09 -12.86 13.67
N PRO A 75 2.08 -12.04 14.73
CA PRO A 75 1.92 -10.60 14.59
C PRO A 75 2.94 -10.01 13.61
N PRO A 76 2.59 -8.91 12.91
CA PRO A 76 3.57 -8.19 12.11
C PRO A 76 4.80 -7.77 12.93
N LEU A 77 5.97 -7.86 12.33
CA LEU A 77 7.24 -7.45 12.94
C LEU A 77 7.42 -5.93 12.88
N SER A 78 6.92 -5.28 11.82
CA SER A 78 6.97 -3.84 11.71
C SER A 78 5.91 -3.16 12.59
N THR A 79 6.27 -2.01 13.18
CA THR A 79 5.32 -1.17 13.94
C THR A 79 4.16 -0.69 13.06
N TYR A 80 4.40 -0.48 11.76
CA TYR A 80 3.35 -0.13 10.81
C TYR A 80 2.34 -1.27 10.60
N GLY A 81 2.82 -2.49 10.36
CA GLY A 81 1.94 -3.67 10.22
C GLY A 81 1.14 -3.91 11.50
N PHE A 82 1.79 -3.78 12.66
CA PHE A 82 1.12 -3.89 13.96
C PHE A 82 0.05 -2.80 14.13
N GLN A 83 0.36 -1.54 13.81
CA GLN A 83 -0.60 -0.43 13.89
C GLN A 83 -1.83 -0.67 13.00
N LYS A 84 -1.62 -1.19 11.78
CA LYS A 84 -2.73 -1.54 10.90
C LYS A 84 -3.56 -2.71 11.43
N LEU A 85 -2.93 -3.68 12.07
CA LEU A 85 -3.63 -4.76 12.78
C LEU A 85 -4.43 -4.20 13.97
N ALA A 86 -3.86 -3.30 14.77
CA ALA A 86 -4.56 -2.63 15.86
C ALA A 86 -5.83 -1.91 15.36
N SER A 87 -5.78 -1.25 14.19
CA SER A 87 -6.94 -0.58 13.60
C SER A 87 -8.11 -1.54 13.33
N GLU A 88 -7.83 -2.78 12.99
CA GLU A 88 -8.84 -3.84 12.81
C GLU A 88 -9.46 -4.27 14.16
N TYR A 89 -8.65 -4.30 15.23
CA TYR A 89 -9.15 -4.56 16.58
C TYR A 89 -10.02 -3.42 17.11
N PHE A 90 -9.70 -2.17 16.83
CA PHE A 90 -10.59 -1.03 17.13
C PHE A 90 -11.96 -1.21 16.46
N ALA A 91 -12.00 -1.64 15.19
CA ALA A 91 -13.26 -1.87 14.49
C ALA A 91 -14.08 -2.99 15.14
N LYS A 92 -13.45 -4.12 15.46
CA LYS A 92 -14.09 -5.26 16.11
C LYS A 92 -14.58 -4.91 17.51
N GLY A 93 -13.74 -4.27 18.33
CA GLY A 93 -14.11 -3.84 19.69
C GLY A 93 -15.25 -2.80 19.69
N ALA A 94 -15.26 -1.86 18.73
CA ALA A 94 -16.36 -0.91 18.59
C ALA A 94 -17.68 -1.59 18.17
N TRP A 95 -17.60 -2.64 17.36
CA TRP A 95 -18.77 -3.48 17.07
C TRP A 95 -19.25 -4.25 18.29
N GLU A 96 -18.35 -4.92 19.01
CA GLU A 96 -18.70 -5.73 20.18
C GLU A 96 -19.33 -4.87 21.27
N GLN A 97 -18.78 -3.70 21.57
CA GLN A 97 -19.23 -2.86 22.68
C GLN A 97 -20.37 -1.90 22.31
N TYR A 98 -20.34 -1.33 21.10
CA TYR A 98 -21.26 -0.25 20.72
C TYR A 98 -22.13 -0.59 19.54
N GLN A 99 -22.01 -1.78 18.97
CA GLN A 99 -22.71 -2.24 17.77
C GLN A 99 -22.49 -1.31 16.56
N LEU A 100 -21.31 -0.65 16.50
CA LEU A 100 -20.92 0.18 15.37
C LEU A 100 -20.51 -0.72 14.21
N PRO A 101 -21.30 -0.81 13.12
CA PRO A 101 -20.94 -1.64 11.98
C PRO A 101 -19.65 -1.12 11.31
N TYR A 102 -18.86 -2.06 10.78
CA TYR A 102 -17.61 -1.74 10.13
C TYR A 102 -17.43 -2.44 8.78
N THR A 103 -16.46 -1.99 8.01
CA THR A 103 -15.81 -2.73 6.93
C THR A 103 -14.31 -2.50 7.02
N ILE A 104 -13.52 -3.56 7.00
CA ILE A 104 -12.06 -3.49 6.95
C ILE A 104 -11.62 -3.63 5.50
N ILE A 105 -10.78 -2.71 5.03
CA ILE A 105 -10.30 -2.64 3.66
C ILE A 105 -8.78 -2.75 3.71
N ARG A 106 -8.20 -3.78 3.06
CA ARG A 106 -6.76 -4.01 2.97
C ARG A 106 -6.26 -3.77 1.55
N PRO A 107 -5.75 -2.57 1.27
CA PRO A 107 -5.07 -2.28 0.01
C PRO A 107 -3.76 -3.06 -0.12
N PHE A 108 -3.46 -3.47 -1.37
CA PHE A 108 -2.15 -4.00 -1.74
C PHE A 108 -1.48 -3.04 -2.72
N ASN A 109 -0.29 -2.56 -2.37
CA ASN A 109 0.62 -1.76 -3.19
C ASN A 109 -0.10 -0.78 -4.14
N CYS A 110 -0.81 0.19 -3.57
CA CYS A 110 -1.46 1.25 -4.35
C CYS A 110 -0.43 2.05 -5.14
N VAL A 111 -0.66 2.22 -6.44
CA VAL A 111 0.20 2.96 -7.34
C VAL A 111 -0.61 3.95 -8.18
N GLY A 112 -0.03 5.10 -8.49
CA GLY A 112 -0.69 6.15 -9.28
C GLY A 112 0.04 7.47 -9.16
N ILE A 113 -0.59 8.55 -9.65
CA ILE A 113 -0.09 9.90 -9.52
C ILE A 113 -0.39 10.50 -8.14
N GLY A 114 0.31 11.56 -7.76
CA GLY A 114 0.03 12.34 -6.55
C GLY A 114 0.82 11.91 -5.31
N GLU A 115 1.69 10.90 -5.40
CA GLU A 115 2.58 10.56 -4.31
C GLU A 115 3.56 11.72 -4.06
N ARG A 116 3.60 12.20 -2.81
CA ARG A 116 4.47 13.31 -2.44
C ARG A 116 5.82 12.79 -1.97
N ARG A 117 6.82 13.68 -2.00
CA ARG A 117 8.13 13.41 -1.43
C ARG A 117 7.99 12.91 0.01
N ALA A 118 8.65 11.80 0.33
CA ALA A 118 8.76 11.31 1.69
C ALA A 118 9.47 12.34 2.58
N ARG A 119 8.94 12.56 3.78
CA ARG A 119 9.64 13.33 4.81
C ARG A 119 10.63 12.38 5.48
N ALA A 120 11.91 12.60 5.27
CA ALA A 120 12.97 11.92 5.99
C ALA A 120 14.00 12.97 6.38
N ASP A 121 14.54 12.85 7.59
CA ASP A 121 15.64 13.70 8.06
C ASP A 121 16.97 13.22 7.45
N ALA A 122 17.08 11.92 7.14
CA ALA A 122 18.22 11.33 6.46
C ALA A 122 18.03 11.24 4.94
N GLU A 123 19.09 11.48 4.20
CA GLU A 123 19.15 11.25 2.77
C GLU A 123 19.40 9.77 2.49
N ILE A 124 18.40 9.10 1.90
CA ILE A 124 18.56 7.71 1.47
C ILE A 124 19.04 7.71 0.03
N MET A 125 20.23 7.16 -0.19
CA MET A 125 20.83 7.01 -1.51
C MET A 125 20.62 5.58 -2.03
N SER A 126 20.33 5.46 -3.32
CA SER A 126 20.40 4.19 -4.04
C SER A 126 21.28 4.41 -5.28
N GLY A 127 22.47 3.86 -5.24
CA GLY A 127 23.51 4.24 -6.18
C GLY A 127 23.77 5.75 -6.16
N ASN A 128 23.68 6.40 -7.30
CA ASN A 128 23.89 7.84 -7.47
C ASN A 128 22.59 8.68 -7.41
N VAL A 129 21.46 8.08 -7.06
CA VAL A 129 20.16 8.77 -7.00
C VAL A 129 19.67 8.85 -5.57
N ARG A 130 19.36 10.07 -5.13
CA ARG A 130 18.65 10.30 -3.87
C ARG A 130 17.19 9.86 -4.02
N LEU A 131 16.75 8.97 -3.12
CA LEU A 131 15.36 8.54 -3.08
C LEU A 131 14.48 9.65 -2.49
N ALA A 132 13.59 10.18 -3.30
CA ALA A 132 12.66 11.23 -2.89
C ALA A 132 11.28 10.67 -2.59
N MET A 133 10.96 9.53 -3.21
CA MET A 133 9.69 8.81 -3.07
C MET A 133 9.90 7.62 -2.14
N SER A 134 8.84 7.11 -1.56
CA SER A 134 8.97 6.04 -0.55
C SER A 134 8.46 4.69 -1.00
N HIS A 135 8.03 4.57 -2.26
CA HIS A 135 7.51 3.33 -2.83
C HIS A 135 8.29 2.93 -4.09
N VAL A 136 8.42 1.63 -4.30
CA VAL A 136 9.30 1.05 -5.32
C VAL A 136 9.01 1.53 -6.75
N LEU A 137 7.73 1.63 -7.15
CA LEU A 137 7.39 2.05 -8.51
C LEU A 137 7.86 3.49 -8.81
N PRO A 138 7.46 4.53 -8.04
CA PRO A 138 7.92 5.88 -8.30
C PRO A 138 9.42 6.05 -8.12
N ASP A 139 10.06 5.31 -7.21
CA ASP A 139 11.52 5.34 -7.05
C ASP A 139 12.25 4.79 -8.28
N LEU A 140 11.78 3.68 -8.85
CA LEU A 140 12.35 3.12 -10.08
C LEU A 140 12.20 4.10 -11.25
N VAL A 141 11.00 4.68 -11.42
CA VAL A 141 10.76 5.69 -12.46
C VAL A 141 11.70 6.89 -12.29
N GLN A 142 11.87 7.39 -11.05
CA GLN A 142 12.77 8.50 -10.75
C GLN A 142 14.23 8.17 -11.10
N LYS A 143 14.71 6.97 -10.73
CA LYS A 143 16.07 6.50 -11.02
C LYS A 143 16.33 6.47 -12.52
N VAL A 144 15.42 5.86 -13.28
CA VAL A 144 15.56 5.74 -14.74
C VAL A 144 15.50 7.11 -15.41
N LEU A 145 14.58 8.00 -15.02
CA LEU A 145 14.47 9.36 -15.56
C LEU A 145 15.70 10.24 -15.23
N LYS A 146 16.35 9.99 -14.08
CA LYS A 146 17.62 10.65 -13.70
C LYS A 146 18.87 9.99 -14.33
N GLY A 147 18.67 9.02 -15.22
CA GLY A 147 19.75 8.41 -16.01
C GLY A 147 20.60 7.39 -15.25
N GLN A 148 20.08 6.77 -14.19
CA GLN A 148 20.81 5.73 -13.47
C GLN A 148 20.97 4.48 -14.37
N ASP A 149 22.22 4.12 -14.69
CA ASP A 149 22.60 2.96 -15.49
C ASP A 149 24.01 2.48 -15.04
N PRO A 150 24.16 1.31 -14.44
CA PRO A 150 23.14 0.31 -14.15
C PRO A 150 22.11 0.77 -13.13
N LEU A 151 20.87 0.22 -13.22
CA LEU A 151 19.77 0.50 -12.30
C LEU A 151 19.98 -0.24 -10.98
N HIS A 152 19.93 0.47 -9.87
CA HIS A 152 20.05 -0.11 -8.54
C HIS A 152 18.71 -0.62 -8.01
N LEU A 153 18.66 -1.90 -7.63
CA LEU A 153 17.51 -2.55 -7.01
C LEU A 153 17.85 -2.91 -5.56
N LEU A 154 16.91 -2.69 -4.65
CA LEU A 154 17.02 -3.18 -3.28
C LEU A 154 16.64 -4.67 -3.24
N GLY A 155 17.56 -5.51 -2.74
CA GLY A 155 17.44 -6.96 -2.80
C GLY A 155 17.71 -7.50 -4.21
N ASP A 156 17.34 -8.75 -4.44
CA ASP A 156 17.59 -9.47 -5.70
C ASP A 156 16.54 -9.22 -6.80
N GLY A 157 15.50 -8.45 -6.49
CA GLY A 157 14.42 -8.15 -7.44
C GLY A 157 13.35 -9.23 -7.54
N THR A 158 13.47 -10.33 -6.79
CA THR A 158 12.49 -11.46 -6.84
C THR A 158 11.25 -11.22 -5.97
N GLN A 159 11.23 -10.15 -5.18
CA GLN A 159 10.09 -9.83 -4.32
C GLN A 159 8.81 -9.65 -5.14
N VAL A 160 7.76 -10.40 -4.79
CA VAL A 160 6.47 -10.38 -5.49
C VAL A 160 5.52 -9.36 -4.88
N ARG A 161 4.91 -8.55 -5.73
CA ARG A 161 3.92 -7.52 -5.35
C ARG A 161 2.72 -7.54 -6.30
N HIS A 162 1.64 -6.92 -5.86
CA HIS A 162 0.43 -6.70 -6.65
C HIS A 162 0.19 -5.19 -6.75
N TYR A 163 0.68 -4.55 -7.79
CA TYR A 163 0.59 -3.10 -7.99
C TYR A 163 -0.81 -2.72 -8.46
N THR A 164 -1.62 -2.22 -7.53
CA THR A 164 -3.02 -1.88 -7.78
C THR A 164 -3.15 -0.40 -8.13
N TYR A 165 -3.74 -0.11 -9.29
CA TYR A 165 -4.00 1.28 -9.70
C TYR A 165 -4.90 2.01 -8.69
N GLY A 166 -4.55 3.26 -8.37
CA GLY A 166 -5.28 4.07 -7.39
C GLY A 166 -6.75 4.28 -7.75
N GLY A 167 -7.08 4.39 -9.04
CA GLY A 167 -8.46 4.47 -9.52
C GLY A 167 -9.28 3.19 -9.26
N ASP A 168 -8.66 2.01 -9.50
CA ASP A 168 -9.29 0.73 -9.16
C ASP A 168 -9.47 0.58 -7.65
N LEU A 169 -8.44 0.94 -6.87
CA LEU A 169 -8.53 0.92 -5.40
C LEU A 169 -9.66 1.82 -4.90
N ALA A 170 -9.78 3.05 -5.41
CA ALA A 170 -10.84 3.98 -5.06
C ALA A 170 -12.23 3.41 -5.37
N ARG A 171 -12.39 2.74 -6.52
CA ARG A 171 -13.61 2.02 -6.89
C ARG A 171 -13.91 0.89 -5.91
N GLY A 172 -12.91 0.10 -5.51
CA GLY A 172 -13.04 -0.96 -4.52
C GLY A 172 -13.45 -0.42 -3.14
N ILE A 173 -12.83 0.68 -2.69
CA ILE A 173 -13.20 1.37 -1.44
C ILE A 173 -14.66 1.83 -1.50
N ARG A 174 -15.09 2.44 -2.61
CA ARG A 174 -16.48 2.88 -2.79
C ARG A 174 -17.46 1.71 -2.69
N LEU A 175 -17.16 0.58 -3.35
CA LEU A 175 -18.00 -0.63 -3.25
C LEU A 175 -18.07 -1.15 -1.81
N CYS A 176 -16.95 -1.16 -1.07
CA CYS A 176 -16.94 -1.50 0.36
C CYS A 176 -17.82 -0.54 1.18
N MET A 177 -17.85 0.75 0.85
CA MET A 177 -18.65 1.74 1.56
C MET A 177 -20.15 1.57 1.29
N GLU A 178 -20.53 1.33 0.04
CA GLU A 178 -21.93 1.37 -0.44
C GLU A 178 -22.63 0.01 -0.33
N SER A 179 -21.90 -1.11 -0.46
CA SER A 179 -22.52 -2.44 -0.48
C SER A 179 -23.02 -2.88 0.91
N PRO A 180 -24.27 -3.32 1.02
CA PRO A 180 -24.77 -3.97 2.24
C PRO A 180 -24.00 -5.27 2.57
N ALA A 181 -23.49 -5.99 1.56
CA ALA A 181 -22.71 -7.22 1.74
C ALA A 181 -21.34 -6.97 2.39
N ALA A 182 -20.92 -5.70 2.49
CA ALA A 182 -19.66 -5.35 3.15
C ALA A 182 -19.81 -5.06 4.66
N ARG A 183 -21.03 -5.16 5.21
CA ARG A 183 -21.28 -4.87 6.63
C ARG A 183 -20.64 -5.94 7.53
N ASN A 184 -19.78 -5.52 8.44
CA ASN A 184 -19.01 -6.38 9.36
C ASN A 184 -18.11 -7.39 8.64
N GLU A 185 -17.63 -7.01 7.45
CA GLU A 185 -16.75 -7.83 6.61
C GLU A 185 -15.39 -7.16 6.42
N ASP A 186 -14.45 -7.94 5.93
CA ASP A 186 -13.12 -7.49 5.56
C ASP A 186 -12.80 -7.90 4.12
N PHE A 187 -12.01 -7.09 3.41
CA PHE A 187 -11.69 -7.32 2.00
C PHE A 187 -10.25 -6.99 1.67
N ASN A 188 -9.62 -7.88 0.93
CA ASN A 188 -8.41 -7.60 0.17
C ASN A 188 -8.80 -6.87 -1.12
N ILE A 189 -8.41 -5.61 -1.27
CA ILE A 189 -8.67 -4.82 -2.47
C ILE A 189 -7.38 -4.67 -3.26
N SER A 190 -7.28 -5.43 -4.35
CA SER A 190 -6.06 -5.57 -5.14
C SER A 190 -6.34 -6.03 -6.56
N THR A 191 -5.34 -5.82 -7.45
CA THR A 191 -5.23 -6.58 -8.69
C THR A 191 -4.90 -8.04 -8.39
N ALA A 192 -5.34 -8.95 -9.28
CA ALA A 192 -4.94 -10.36 -9.24
C ALA A 192 -3.56 -10.61 -9.87
N THR A 193 -3.02 -9.63 -10.61
CA THR A 193 -1.75 -9.76 -11.33
C THR A 193 -0.57 -9.56 -10.39
N SER A 194 0.27 -10.59 -10.27
CA SER A 194 1.56 -10.52 -9.57
C SER A 194 2.63 -9.94 -10.48
N THR A 195 3.57 -9.20 -9.89
CA THR A 195 4.72 -8.64 -10.60
C THR A 195 5.92 -8.63 -9.64
N THR A 196 7.06 -9.13 -10.07
CA THR A 196 8.31 -9.00 -9.32
C THR A 196 8.86 -7.58 -9.41
N VAL A 197 9.77 -7.22 -8.51
CA VAL A 197 10.46 -5.92 -8.58
C VAL A 197 11.30 -5.83 -9.85
N LEU A 198 11.91 -6.94 -10.28
CA LEU A 198 12.68 -7.00 -11.52
C LEU A 198 11.79 -6.78 -12.76
N GLU A 199 10.66 -7.48 -12.85
CA GLU A 199 9.68 -7.28 -13.96
C GLU A 199 9.15 -5.83 -13.99
N LEU A 200 8.92 -5.23 -12.82
CA LEU A 200 8.56 -3.81 -12.74
C LEU A 200 9.69 -2.90 -13.27
N ALA A 201 10.93 -3.18 -12.88
CA ALA A 201 12.09 -2.43 -13.33
C ALA A 201 12.27 -2.52 -14.86
N GLU A 202 12.10 -3.72 -15.43
CA GLU A 202 12.11 -3.94 -16.88
C GLU A 202 11.00 -3.17 -17.59
N ALA A 203 9.77 -3.21 -17.05
CA ALA A 203 8.63 -2.48 -17.61
C ALA A 203 8.88 -0.97 -17.63
N VAL A 204 9.38 -0.40 -16.53
CA VAL A 204 9.75 1.02 -16.42
C VAL A 204 10.88 1.37 -17.40
N TRP A 205 11.92 0.53 -17.45
CA TRP A 205 13.08 0.74 -18.33
C TRP A 205 12.68 0.79 -19.79
N HIS A 206 11.92 -0.22 -20.25
CA HIS A 206 11.48 -0.30 -21.64
C HIS A 206 10.48 0.79 -22.02
N LYS A 207 9.62 1.21 -21.10
CA LYS A 207 8.71 2.35 -21.34
C LYS A 207 9.47 3.66 -21.57
N ILE A 208 10.61 3.86 -20.90
CA ILE A 208 11.39 5.12 -20.98
C ILE A 208 12.41 5.07 -22.13
N HIS A 209 13.09 3.94 -22.31
CA HIS A 209 14.21 3.82 -23.25
C HIS A 209 13.90 3.06 -24.54
N GLY A 210 12.74 2.40 -24.61
CA GLY A 210 12.39 1.49 -25.71
C GLY A 210 12.83 0.03 -25.45
N PRO A 211 12.23 -0.93 -26.19
CA PRO A 211 12.43 -2.36 -25.95
C PRO A 211 13.84 -2.86 -26.31
N ASP A 212 14.55 -2.16 -27.19
CA ASP A 212 15.86 -2.58 -27.70
C ASP A 212 17.03 -2.28 -26.75
N ARG A 213 16.81 -1.40 -25.74
CA ARG A 213 17.86 -1.07 -24.77
C ARG A 213 17.86 -2.07 -23.63
N PRO A 214 18.94 -2.86 -23.48
CA PRO A 214 19.01 -3.86 -22.41
C PRO A 214 19.07 -3.16 -21.03
N LEU A 215 18.32 -3.70 -20.08
CA LEU A 215 18.41 -3.31 -18.66
C LEU A 215 19.66 -3.94 -18.05
N ARG A 216 20.43 -3.14 -17.33
CA ARG A 216 21.54 -3.60 -16.46
C ARG A 216 21.17 -3.27 -15.02
N VAL A 217 21.32 -4.22 -14.12
CA VAL A 217 20.98 -4.03 -12.71
C VAL A 217 22.18 -4.26 -11.79
N VAL A 218 22.16 -3.57 -10.65
CA VAL A 218 23.00 -3.81 -9.50
C VAL A 218 22.09 -4.01 -8.29
N ASN A 219 22.35 -5.07 -7.55
CA ASN A 219 21.57 -5.42 -6.37
C ASN A 219 22.18 -4.79 -5.12
N ASP A 220 21.47 -3.85 -4.51
CA ASP A 220 21.83 -3.28 -3.21
C ASP A 220 21.31 -4.20 -2.07
N PRO A 221 21.88 -4.13 -0.85
CA PRO A 221 21.36 -4.88 0.29
C PRO A 221 19.86 -4.63 0.51
N PRO A 222 19.06 -5.68 0.78
CA PRO A 222 17.64 -5.53 1.09
C PRO A 222 17.43 -4.84 2.45
N PHE A 223 16.25 -4.33 2.70
CA PHE A 223 15.86 -3.91 4.05
C PHE A 223 15.77 -5.11 5.00
N GLU A 224 16.03 -4.88 6.29
CA GLU A 224 16.08 -5.92 7.33
C GLU A 224 14.79 -6.76 7.42
N TYR A 225 13.63 -6.13 7.17
CA TYR A 225 12.31 -6.77 7.23
C TYR A 225 11.59 -6.68 5.89
N ASP A 226 12.28 -6.91 4.78
CA ASP A 226 11.61 -6.95 3.47
C ASP A 226 10.73 -8.20 3.38
N VAL A 227 9.49 -7.99 2.94
CA VAL A 227 8.50 -9.08 2.78
C VAL A 227 8.67 -9.68 1.39
N PRO A 228 9.14 -10.93 1.24
CA PRO A 228 9.40 -11.51 -0.08
C PRO A 228 8.13 -11.65 -0.93
N MET A 229 7.01 -12.01 -0.32
CA MET A 229 5.76 -12.27 -1.03
C MET A 229 4.58 -11.53 -0.40
N ARG A 230 3.88 -10.71 -1.21
CA ARG A 230 2.59 -10.09 -0.86
C ARG A 230 1.59 -10.42 -1.95
N VAL A 231 0.94 -11.57 -1.83
CA VAL A 231 0.03 -12.14 -2.82
C VAL A 231 -1.36 -12.26 -2.21
N PRO A 232 -2.33 -11.40 -2.58
CA PRO A 232 -3.68 -11.44 -2.02
C PRO A 232 -4.54 -12.53 -2.63
N ASP A 233 -5.43 -13.10 -1.84
CA ASP A 233 -6.64 -13.73 -2.39
C ASP A 233 -7.69 -12.65 -2.64
N VAL A 234 -8.08 -12.44 -3.89
CA VAL A 234 -9.04 -11.41 -4.30
C VAL A 234 -10.45 -11.96 -4.55
N ARG A 235 -10.65 -13.28 -4.35
CA ARG A 235 -11.91 -13.95 -4.68
C ARG A 235 -13.09 -13.47 -3.86
N LYS A 236 -12.88 -13.09 -2.59
CA LYS A 236 -13.95 -12.60 -1.71
C LYS A 236 -14.50 -11.25 -2.22
N ALA A 237 -13.63 -10.31 -2.55
CA ALA A 237 -14.04 -9.02 -3.11
C ALA A 237 -14.78 -9.17 -4.44
N ARG A 238 -14.32 -10.07 -5.32
CA ARG A 238 -15.01 -10.38 -6.57
C ARG A 238 -16.39 -10.97 -6.33
N ARG A 239 -16.52 -11.95 -5.44
CA ARG A 239 -17.77 -12.66 -5.16
C ARG A 239 -18.82 -11.78 -4.49
N LEU A 240 -18.44 -10.98 -3.46
CA LEU A 240 -19.37 -10.24 -2.63
C LEU A 240 -19.62 -8.81 -3.10
N LEU A 241 -18.63 -8.19 -3.75
CA LEU A 241 -18.70 -6.80 -4.17
C LEU A 241 -18.73 -6.64 -5.70
N GLY A 242 -18.52 -7.72 -6.47
CA GLY A 242 -18.29 -7.61 -7.91
C GLY A 242 -17.02 -6.79 -8.24
N PHE A 243 -16.07 -6.69 -7.30
CA PHE A 243 -14.85 -5.92 -7.50
C PHE A 243 -13.78 -6.74 -8.23
N GLU A 244 -13.21 -6.13 -9.25
CA GLU A 244 -12.04 -6.61 -9.96
C GLU A 244 -11.20 -5.40 -10.40
N ALA A 245 -9.92 -5.37 -10.06
CA ALA A 245 -9.00 -4.35 -10.56
C ALA A 245 -8.62 -4.72 -12.00
N THR A 246 -8.90 -3.83 -12.93
CA THR A 246 -8.80 -4.11 -14.38
C THR A 246 -7.74 -3.28 -15.10
N THR A 247 -7.16 -2.27 -14.43
CA THR A 247 -6.16 -1.40 -15.07
C THR A 247 -4.81 -2.11 -15.14
N PRO A 248 -4.28 -2.36 -16.35
CA PRO A 248 -2.97 -2.98 -16.55
C PRO A 248 -1.84 -2.10 -16.02
N LEU A 249 -0.74 -2.71 -15.56
CA LEU A 249 0.44 -1.97 -15.08
C LEU A 249 1.02 -1.04 -16.17
N GLY A 250 0.95 -1.46 -17.44
CA GLY A 250 1.40 -0.64 -18.57
C GLY A 250 0.67 0.71 -18.65
N ASP A 251 -0.65 0.71 -18.44
CA ASP A 251 -1.46 1.94 -18.47
C ASP A 251 -1.16 2.83 -17.26
N VAL A 252 -0.92 2.21 -16.09
CA VAL A 252 -0.47 2.96 -14.89
C VAL A 252 0.87 3.67 -15.14
N LEU A 253 1.81 3.00 -15.80
CA LEU A 253 3.10 3.60 -16.16
C LEU A 253 2.95 4.76 -17.15
N ASP A 254 1.97 4.69 -18.07
CA ASP A 254 1.67 5.79 -19.01
C ASP A 254 1.20 7.07 -18.32
N GLU A 255 0.63 6.97 -17.12
CA GLU A 255 0.28 8.13 -16.28
C GLU A 255 1.43 8.55 -15.35
N VAL A 256 2.07 7.59 -14.68
CA VAL A 256 3.04 7.87 -13.62
C VAL A 256 4.36 8.41 -14.17
N ILE A 257 4.85 7.89 -15.31
CA ILE A 257 6.13 8.33 -15.88
C ILE A 257 6.11 9.81 -16.28
N PRO A 258 5.11 10.30 -17.04
CA PRO A 258 5.04 11.73 -17.35
C PRO A 258 4.86 12.62 -16.13
N TRP A 259 4.08 12.15 -15.14
CA TRP A 259 3.87 12.90 -13.91
C TRP A 259 5.19 13.06 -13.13
N ILE A 260 5.96 11.98 -12.88
CA ILE A 260 7.25 12.04 -12.19
C ILE A 260 8.24 12.91 -12.99
N SER A 261 8.25 12.79 -14.33
CA SER A 261 9.09 13.66 -15.17
C SER A 261 8.77 15.14 -14.97
N ALA A 262 7.49 15.50 -14.85
CA ALA A 262 7.08 16.87 -14.57
C ALA A 262 7.49 17.33 -13.16
N GLU A 263 7.38 16.46 -12.15
CA GLU A 263 7.80 16.76 -10.78
C GLU A 263 9.32 16.98 -10.67
N ILE A 264 10.13 16.15 -11.37
CA ILE A 264 11.59 16.33 -11.46
C ILE A 264 11.94 17.67 -12.11
N LYS A 265 11.32 17.99 -13.27
CA LYS A 265 11.57 19.26 -13.98
C LYS A 265 11.18 20.49 -13.15
N ALA A 266 10.19 20.35 -12.29
CA ALA A 266 9.73 21.42 -11.39
C ALA A 266 10.56 21.49 -10.08
N GLY A 267 11.56 20.62 -9.89
CA GLY A 267 12.40 20.57 -8.68
C GLY A 267 11.64 20.15 -7.41
N ARG A 268 10.51 19.45 -7.55
CA ARG A 268 9.74 18.96 -6.39
C ARG A 268 10.18 17.59 -5.89
N ILE A 269 10.84 16.80 -6.75
CA ILE A 269 11.47 15.51 -6.45
C ILE A 269 12.81 15.33 -7.14
#